data_f98aaacd27c1cfb6ef0bd80f1477cd5b
#
_entry.id   f98aaacd27c1cfb6ef0bd80f1477cd5b
#
_cell.length_a   1.000
_cell.length_b   1.000
_cell.length_c   1.000
_cell.angle_alpha   90.00
_cell.angle_beta   90.00
_cell.angle_gamma   90.00
#
_symmetry.space_group_name_H-M   'P 1'
#
loop_
_entity.id
_entity.type
_entity.pdbx_description
1 polymer ?
#
loop_
_entity_poly.entity_id
_entity_poly.type
_entity_poly.pdbx_seq_one_letter_code
_entity_poly.pdbx_strand_id
1 'polypeptide(L)'
;ERPDLLLLDVMMPDLSGFEVAQRLKSNPDTADIPIIFLTALNSTTDIVKGFQAGASDFISKPFNKEELIIRVTHQISLVAAKRIILNKTEELQRIIAGRDKLYSVIAHDLRSPMGSIKMVLNMLMLNLPVEKIGGEMYELLTMANRTTEDVFSLLDNLLKWTKSQIGNLNVVYQDVDA
;
A
#
# COMPACT_ATOMS: atom_id res chain seq x y z
N GLU A 1 -23.93 -10.79 14.20
CA GLU A 1 -23.56 -10.23 12.88
C GLU A 1 -23.15 -8.78 13.05
N ARG A 2 -22.11 -8.37 12.34
CA ARG A 2 -21.63 -6.99 12.33
C ARG A 2 -22.43 -6.19 11.30
N PRO A 3 -23.09 -5.09 11.69
CA PRO A 3 -23.84 -4.26 10.74
C PRO A 3 -22.89 -3.47 9.82
N ASP A 4 -23.34 -3.20 8.62
CA ASP A 4 -22.63 -2.36 7.65
C ASP A 4 -22.88 -0.86 7.88
N LEU A 5 -23.90 -0.49 8.66
CA LEU A 5 -24.27 0.87 9.00
C LEU A 5 -25.19 0.86 10.22
N LEU A 6 -25.13 1.91 11.04
CA LEU A 6 -26.02 2.14 12.18
C LEU A 6 -26.84 3.42 11.96
N LEU A 7 -28.16 3.30 12.16
CA LEU A 7 -29.05 4.44 12.36
C LEU A 7 -29.25 4.60 13.87
N LEU A 8 -28.85 5.71 14.42
CA LEU A 8 -28.80 5.93 15.87
C LEU A 8 -29.60 7.17 16.25
N ASP A 9 -30.63 6.99 17.06
CA ASP A 9 -31.35 8.13 17.63
C ASP A 9 -30.46 8.86 18.65
N VAL A 10 -30.40 10.17 18.57
CA VAL A 10 -29.70 11.00 19.56
C VAL A 10 -30.41 11.01 20.89
N MET A 11 -31.73 11.08 20.87
CA MET A 11 -32.57 11.20 22.06
C MET A 11 -33.10 9.83 22.45
N MET A 12 -32.38 9.09 23.27
CA MET A 12 -32.80 7.82 23.84
C MET A 12 -32.89 7.89 25.36
N PRO A 13 -33.80 7.11 26.01
CA PRO A 13 -33.79 6.96 27.45
C PRO A 13 -32.46 6.35 27.92
N ASP A 14 -32.01 6.74 29.12
CA ASP A 14 -30.85 6.20 29.85
C ASP A 14 -29.47 6.54 29.28
N LEU A 15 -29.26 6.52 27.94
CA LEU A 15 -27.98 6.79 27.32
C LEU A 15 -28.17 7.61 26.03
N SER A 16 -27.41 8.69 25.86
CA SER A 16 -27.53 9.49 24.65
C SER A 16 -26.88 8.78 23.43
N GLY A 17 -27.43 9.00 22.21
CA GLY A 17 -26.84 8.47 21.00
C GLY A 17 -25.38 8.88 20.80
N PHE A 18 -24.98 10.07 21.28
CA PHE A 18 -23.59 10.53 21.25
C PHE A 18 -22.66 9.63 22.09
N GLU A 19 -23.09 9.25 23.29
CA GLU A 19 -22.30 8.36 24.17
C GLU A 19 -22.16 6.96 23.58
N VAL A 20 -23.25 6.45 22.97
CA VAL A 20 -23.21 5.17 22.24
C VAL A 20 -22.21 5.24 21.07
N ALA A 21 -22.27 6.31 20.27
CA ALA A 21 -21.35 6.50 19.16
C ALA A 21 -19.88 6.55 19.61
N GLN A 22 -19.58 7.32 20.67
CA GLN A 22 -18.22 7.40 21.23
C GLN A 22 -17.70 6.03 21.68
N ARG A 23 -18.52 5.23 22.36
CA ARG A 23 -18.15 3.86 22.76
C ARG A 23 -17.87 2.96 21.57
N LEU A 24 -18.71 3.01 20.53
CA LEU A 24 -18.53 2.25 19.31
C LEU A 24 -17.26 2.68 18.56
N LYS A 25 -16.99 3.97 18.49
CA LYS A 25 -15.80 4.53 17.82
C LYS A 25 -14.49 4.29 18.58
N SER A 26 -14.57 4.10 19.89
CA SER A 26 -13.42 3.76 20.74
C SER A 26 -13.05 2.26 20.68
N ASN A 27 -13.91 1.41 20.15
CA ASN A 27 -13.64 -0.03 20.02
C ASN A 27 -13.16 -0.33 18.60
N PRO A 28 -11.94 -0.90 18.42
CA PRO A 28 -11.38 -1.23 17.10
C PRO A 28 -12.28 -2.11 16.23
N ASP A 29 -13.08 -2.99 16.84
CA ASP A 29 -13.97 -3.90 16.11
C ASP A 29 -15.19 -3.20 15.49
N THR A 30 -15.54 -2.01 15.97
CA THR A 30 -16.74 -1.27 15.57
C THR A 30 -16.46 0.16 15.10
N ALA A 31 -15.23 0.64 15.25
CA ALA A 31 -14.85 2.03 14.95
C ALA A 31 -15.11 2.44 13.49
N ASP A 32 -14.99 1.52 12.55
CA ASP A 32 -15.17 1.76 11.11
C ASP A 32 -16.64 1.66 10.63
N ILE A 33 -17.59 1.21 11.50
CA ILE A 33 -19.02 1.16 11.16
C ILE A 33 -19.54 2.59 11.04
N PRO A 34 -20.10 3.02 9.90
CA PRO A 34 -20.66 4.35 9.77
C PRO A 34 -21.92 4.51 10.63
N ILE A 35 -22.05 5.67 11.24
CA ILE A 35 -23.19 6.01 12.10
C ILE A 35 -23.90 7.21 11.48
N ILE A 36 -25.19 7.06 11.21
CA ILE A 36 -26.06 8.18 10.85
C ILE A 36 -26.95 8.49 12.05
N PHE A 37 -26.85 9.72 12.58
CA PHE A 37 -27.72 10.14 13.65
C PHE A 37 -29.12 10.52 13.13
N LEU A 38 -30.14 10.09 13.86
CA LEU A 38 -31.52 10.56 13.72
C LEU A 38 -31.78 11.57 14.84
N THR A 39 -32.02 12.83 14.50
CA THR A 39 -32.07 13.89 15.52
C THR A 39 -33.22 14.87 15.30
N ALA A 40 -33.82 15.35 16.38
CA ALA A 40 -34.69 16.52 16.37
C ALA A 40 -33.89 17.82 16.67
N LEU A 41 -32.61 17.70 16.96
CA LEU A 41 -31.73 18.82 17.28
C LEU A 41 -31.25 19.50 15.98
N ASN A 42 -31.59 20.78 15.85
CA ASN A 42 -31.26 21.56 14.65
C ASN A 42 -30.22 22.66 14.92
N SER A 43 -29.62 22.68 16.12
CA SER A 43 -28.59 23.66 16.42
C SER A 43 -27.25 23.28 15.79
N THR A 44 -26.51 24.27 15.28
CA THR A 44 -25.16 24.08 14.74
C THR A 44 -24.25 23.41 15.76
N THR A 45 -24.43 23.71 17.05
CA THR A 45 -23.65 23.14 18.15
C THR A 45 -23.85 21.63 18.29
N ASP A 46 -25.07 21.14 18.10
CA ASP A 46 -25.39 19.71 18.23
C ASP A 46 -24.90 18.93 17.03
N ILE A 47 -24.94 19.53 15.84
CA ILE A 47 -24.36 18.96 14.61
C ILE A 47 -22.85 18.77 14.78
N VAL A 48 -22.13 19.80 15.26
CA VAL A 48 -20.69 19.72 15.51
C VAL A 48 -20.37 18.64 16.54
N LYS A 49 -21.11 18.56 17.65
CA LYS A 49 -20.95 17.49 18.64
C LYS A 49 -21.15 16.09 18.04
N GLY A 50 -22.12 15.95 17.13
CA GLY A 50 -22.37 14.68 16.44
C GLY A 50 -21.17 14.22 15.60
N PHE A 51 -20.59 15.11 14.83
CA PHE A 51 -19.39 14.79 14.06
C PHE A 51 -18.18 14.50 14.96
N GLN A 52 -18.00 15.26 16.04
CA GLN A 52 -16.96 14.98 17.05
C GLN A 52 -17.15 13.64 17.76
N ALA A 53 -18.39 13.17 17.92
CA ALA A 53 -18.69 11.84 18.44
C ALA A 53 -18.44 10.72 17.41
N GLY A 54 -18.05 11.06 16.17
CA GLY A 54 -17.71 10.12 15.11
C GLY A 54 -18.86 9.76 14.17
N ALA A 55 -19.89 10.60 14.08
CA ALA A 55 -20.95 10.42 13.08
C ALA A 55 -20.42 10.56 11.66
N SER A 56 -20.95 9.75 10.77
CA SER A 56 -20.70 9.85 9.32
C SER A 56 -21.69 10.78 8.62
N ASP A 57 -22.91 10.88 9.18
CA ASP A 57 -23.97 11.76 8.67
C ASP A 57 -25.06 11.93 9.74
N PHE A 58 -26.07 12.78 9.48
CA PHE A 58 -27.24 12.98 10.33
C PHE A 58 -28.48 13.23 9.48
N ILE A 59 -29.65 12.90 10.04
CA ILE A 59 -30.97 13.13 9.45
C ILE A 59 -31.85 13.79 10.49
N SER A 60 -32.40 14.95 10.14
CA SER A 60 -33.31 15.69 11.01
C SER A 60 -34.71 15.08 11.04
N LYS A 61 -35.30 14.95 12.19
CA LYS A 61 -36.72 14.58 12.35
C LYS A 61 -37.59 15.82 12.25
N PRO A 62 -38.76 15.75 11.57
CA PRO A 62 -39.27 14.61 10.80
C PRO A 62 -38.58 14.46 9.46
N PHE A 63 -38.20 13.26 9.06
CA PHE A 63 -37.59 12.93 7.79
C PHE A 63 -38.56 12.16 6.88
N ASN A 64 -38.35 12.26 5.58
CA ASN A 64 -39.08 11.44 4.60
C ASN A 64 -38.29 10.19 4.24
N LYS A 65 -39.00 9.23 3.65
CA LYS A 65 -38.41 7.94 3.26
C LYS A 65 -37.31 8.09 2.22
N GLU A 66 -37.49 9.01 1.29
CA GLU A 66 -36.58 9.24 0.18
C GLU A 66 -35.23 9.79 0.69
N GLU A 67 -35.26 10.75 1.61
CA GLU A 67 -34.05 11.30 2.24
C GLU A 67 -33.26 10.20 2.98
N LEU A 68 -33.97 9.41 3.80
CA LEU A 68 -33.36 8.30 4.53
C LEU A 68 -32.66 7.32 3.58
N ILE A 69 -33.35 6.88 2.53
CA ILE A 69 -32.81 5.93 1.55
C ILE A 69 -31.56 6.50 0.86
N ILE A 70 -31.59 7.77 0.40
CA ILE A 70 -30.47 8.40 -0.27
C ILE A 70 -29.24 8.41 0.65
N ARG A 71 -29.36 8.87 1.89
CA ARG A 71 -28.23 8.97 2.83
C ARG A 71 -27.68 7.59 3.22
N VAL A 72 -28.55 6.63 3.50
CA VAL A 72 -28.14 5.24 3.79
C VAL A 72 -27.40 4.63 2.60
N THR A 73 -27.96 4.74 1.40
CA THR A 73 -27.34 4.20 0.17
C THR A 73 -26.00 4.85 -0.09
N HIS A 74 -25.87 6.17 0.11
CA HIS A 74 -24.59 6.88 -0.03
C HIS A 74 -23.54 6.35 0.93
N GLN A 75 -23.86 6.20 2.23
CA GLN A 75 -22.92 5.68 3.21
C GLN A 75 -22.52 4.21 2.93
N ILE A 76 -23.46 3.36 2.55
CA ILE A 76 -23.16 1.98 2.15
C ILE A 76 -22.22 1.94 0.94
N SER A 77 -22.45 2.82 -0.06
CA SER A 77 -21.59 2.92 -1.23
C SER A 77 -20.17 3.34 -0.86
N LEU A 78 -20.00 4.28 0.07
CA LEU A 78 -18.68 4.67 0.59
C LEU A 78 -17.96 3.52 1.29
N VAL A 79 -18.66 2.75 2.12
CA VAL A 79 -18.09 1.56 2.78
C VAL A 79 -17.66 0.52 1.75
N ALA A 80 -18.49 0.25 0.75
CA ALA A 80 -18.17 -0.69 -0.33
C ALA A 80 -16.93 -0.23 -1.12
N ALA A 81 -16.86 1.05 -1.50
CA ALA A 81 -15.72 1.63 -2.21
C ALA A 81 -14.43 1.52 -1.37
N LYS A 82 -14.50 1.85 -0.08
CA LYS A 82 -13.37 1.72 0.84
C LYS A 82 -12.85 0.27 0.92
N ARG A 83 -13.76 -0.71 1.04
CA ARG A 83 -13.39 -2.14 1.05
C ARG A 83 -12.69 -2.56 -0.25
N ILE A 84 -13.20 -2.11 -1.41
CA ILE A 84 -12.58 -2.40 -2.71
C ILE A 84 -11.16 -1.81 -2.78
N ILE A 85 -10.98 -0.55 -2.37
CA ILE A 85 -9.68 0.11 -2.36
C ILE A 85 -8.70 -0.64 -1.46
N LEU A 86 -9.08 -1.00 -0.24
CA LEU A 86 -8.23 -1.75 0.69
C LEU A 86 -7.80 -3.10 0.11
N ASN A 87 -8.74 -3.87 -0.43
CA ASN A 87 -8.44 -5.17 -1.05
C ASN A 87 -7.50 -5.02 -2.24
N LYS A 88 -7.70 -4.01 -3.09
CA LYS A 88 -6.82 -3.74 -4.22
C LYS A 88 -5.43 -3.29 -3.79
N THR A 89 -5.34 -2.50 -2.74
CA THR A 89 -4.05 -2.08 -2.17
C THR A 89 -3.26 -3.28 -1.65
N GLU A 90 -3.90 -4.19 -0.92
CA GLU A 90 -3.26 -5.42 -0.44
C GLU A 90 -2.82 -6.34 -1.59
N GLU A 91 -3.67 -6.50 -2.62
CA GLU A 91 -3.33 -7.27 -3.82
C GLU A 91 -2.09 -6.70 -4.52
N LEU A 92 -2.06 -5.38 -4.74
CA LEU A 92 -0.93 -4.69 -5.34
C LEU A 92 0.34 -4.84 -4.52
N GLN A 93 0.27 -4.71 -3.20
CA GLN A 93 1.41 -4.90 -2.30
C GLN A 93 1.99 -6.32 -2.41
N ARG A 94 1.12 -7.35 -2.48
CA ARG A 94 1.56 -8.75 -2.67
C ARG A 94 2.25 -8.95 -4.02
N ILE A 95 1.71 -8.36 -5.09
CA ILE A 95 2.32 -8.43 -6.44
C ILE A 95 3.69 -7.77 -6.45
N ILE A 96 3.81 -6.56 -5.87
CA ILE A 96 5.07 -5.82 -5.77
C ILE A 96 6.11 -6.64 -4.99
N ALA A 97 5.74 -7.16 -3.81
CA ALA A 97 6.64 -7.96 -2.99
C ALA A 97 7.10 -9.26 -3.72
N GLY A 98 6.19 -9.91 -4.44
CA GLY A 98 6.52 -11.09 -5.26
C GLY A 98 7.49 -10.76 -6.39
N ARG A 99 7.27 -9.66 -7.10
CA ARG A 99 8.15 -9.16 -8.17
C ARG A 99 9.57 -8.86 -7.62
N ASP A 100 9.65 -8.17 -6.50
CA ASP A 100 10.93 -7.76 -5.92
C ASP A 100 11.73 -8.97 -5.42
N LYS A 101 11.04 -9.97 -4.84
CA LYS A 101 11.63 -11.25 -4.50
C LYS A 101 12.18 -11.98 -5.72
N LEU A 102 11.41 -12.01 -6.83
CA LEU A 102 11.83 -12.63 -8.08
C LEU A 102 13.10 -11.98 -8.62
N TYR A 103 13.15 -10.66 -8.69
CA TYR A 103 14.34 -9.94 -9.15
C TYR A 103 15.57 -10.22 -8.27
N SER A 104 15.38 -10.31 -6.95
CA SER A 104 16.46 -10.63 -6.03
C SER A 104 17.03 -12.03 -6.28
N VAL A 105 16.16 -13.03 -6.50
CA VAL A 105 16.57 -14.40 -6.80
C VAL A 105 17.31 -14.46 -8.13
N ILE A 106 16.74 -13.89 -9.20
CA ILE A 106 17.37 -13.87 -10.52
C ILE A 106 18.76 -13.23 -10.48
N ALA A 107 18.87 -12.07 -9.84
CA ALA A 107 20.16 -11.37 -9.76
C ALA A 107 21.20 -12.15 -8.94
N HIS A 108 20.78 -12.84 -7.87
CA HIS A 108 21.65 -13.73 -7.10
C HIS A 108 22.14 -14.92 -7.93
N ASP A 109 21.21 -15.59 -8.62
CA ASP A 109 21.53 -16.82 -9.37
C ASP A 109 22.34 -16.54 -10.63
N LEU A 110 22.23 -15.34 -11.21
CA LEU A 110 23.07 -14.89 -12.32
C LEU A 110 24.45 -14.43 -11.85
N ARG A 111 24.61 -13.91 -10.64
CA ARG A 111 25.90 -13.45 -10.12
C ARG A 111 26.94 -14.56 -10.07
N SER A 112 26.56 -15.78 -9.66
CA SER A 112 27.47 -16.91 -9.53
C SER A 112 28.10 -17.32 -10.87
N PRO A 113 27.33 -17.67 -11.92
CA PRO A 113 27.92 -18.03 -13.23
C PRO A 113 28.69 -16.86 -13.87
N MET A 114 28.23 -15.63 -13.73
CA MET A 114 28.95 -14.45 -14.22
C MET A 114 30.29 -14.27 -13.52
N GLY A 115 30.36 -14.51 -12.20
CA GLY A 115 31.62 -14.53 -11.44
C GLY A 115 32.59 -15.57 -11.95
N SER A 116 32.12 -16.77 -12.30
CA SER A 116 32.95 -17.82 -12.87
C SER A 116 33.50 -17.43 -14.26
N ILE A 117 32.66 -16.85 -15.12
CA ILE A 117 33.07 -16.34 -16.44
C ILE A 117 34.15 -15.27 -16.29
N LYS A 118 33.93 -14.30 -15.40
CA LYS A 118 34.92 -13.22 -15.12
C LYS A 118 36.26 -13.80 -14.65
N MET A 119 36.23 -14.81 -13.77
CA MET A 119 37.44 -15.47 -13.27
C MET A 119 38.21 -16.16 -14.40
N VAL A 120 37.52 -16.89 -15.29
CA VAL A 120 38.14 -17.56 -16.43
C VAL A 120 38.75 -16.55 -17.40
N LEU A 121 38.03 -15.48 -17.75
CA LEU A 121 38.53 -14.42 -18.61
C LEU A 121 39.78 -13.74 -18.03
N ASN A 122 39.76 -13.42 -16.76
CA ASN A 122 40.94 -12.84 -16.09
C ASN A 122 42.14 -13.80 -16.09
N MET A 123 41.92 -15.10 -15.84
CA MET A 123 43.02 -16.08 -15.93
C MET A 123 43.58 -16.19 -17.34
N LEU A 124 42.72 -16.16 -18.39
CA LEU A 124 43.19 -16.17 -19.78
C LEU A 124 44.01 -14.93 -20.10
N MET A 125 43.56 -13.73 -19.70
CA MET A 125 44.27 -12.48 -19.94
C MET A 125 45.64 -12.41 -19.23
N LEU A 126 45.73 -12.98 -18.00
CA LEU A 126 46.96 -13.00 -17.21
C LEU A 126 48.00 -13.99 -17.74
N ASN A 127 47.55 -15.14 -18.30
CA ASN A 127 48.44 -16.22 -18.68
C ASN A 127 48.76 -16.29 -20.16
N LEU A 128 48.05 -15.54 -21.03
CA LEU A 128 48.20 -15.53 -22.46
C LEU A 128 48.69 -14.14 -22.92
N PRO A 129 50.00 -13.95 -23.07
CA PRO A 129 50.58 -12.69 -23.59
C PRO A 129 50.17 -12.44 -25.04
N VAL A 130 49.96 -11.19 -25.42
CA VAL A 130 49.48 -10.74 -26.73
C VAL A 130 50.28 -11.35 -27.89
N GLU A 131 51.60 -11.52 -27.68
CA GLU A 131 52.52 -12.12 -28.69
C GLU A 131 52.19 -13.57 -29.03
N LYS A 132 51.52 -14.33 -28.14
CA LYS A 132 51.19 -15.70 -28.35
C LYS A 132 49.81 -15.94 -28.97
N ILE A 133 48.88 -15.02 -28.77
CA ILE A 133 47.48 -15.19 -29.18
C ILE A 133 47.08 -14.27 -30.35
N GLY A 134 47.95 -13.31 -30.71
CA GLY A 134 47.64 -12.31 -31.74
C GLY A 134 46.71 -11.18 -31.25
N GLY A 135 46.84 -10.02 -31.90
CA GLY A 135 46.08 -8.81 -31.47
C GLY A 135 44.56 -8.97 -31.51
N GLU A 136 44.00 -9.57 -32.55
CA GLU A 136 42.56 -9.78 -32.68
C GLU A 136 41.96 -10.62 -31.53
N MET A 137 42.63 -11.71 -31.15
CA MET A 137 42.16 -12.56 -30.06
C MET A 137 42.23 -11.84 -28.71
N TYR A 138 43.28 -11.03 -28.48
CA TYR A 138 43.42 -10.24 -27.27
C TYR A 138 42.32 -9.17 -27.16
N GLU A 139 41.99 -8.51 -28.28
CA GLU A 139 40.86 -7.57 -28.33
C GLU A 139 39.53 -8.24 -28.02
N LEU A 140 39.26 -9.43 -28.54
CA LEU A 140 38.03 -10.21 -28.24
C LEU A 140 37.95 -10.58 -26.73
N LEU A 141 39.05 -11.02 -26.13
CA LEU A 141 39.09 -11.33 -24.70
C LEU A 141 38.87 -10.08 -23.86
N THR A 142 39.45 -8.96 -24.24
CA THR A 142 39.25 -7.68 -23.53
C THR A 142 37.83 -7.20 -23.61
N MET A 143 37.20 -7.33 -24.80
CA MET A 143 35.79 -7.02 -25.01
C MET A 143 34.87 -7.93 -24.20
N ALA A 144 35.11 -9.23 -24.14
CA ALA A 144 34.37 -10.20 -23.37
C ALA A 144 34.47 -9.91 -21.87
N ASN A 145 35.68 -9.57 -21.38
CA ASN A 145 35.89 -9.21 -19.98
C ASN A 145 35.12 -7.94 -19.61
N ARG A 146 35.19 -6.91 -20.44
CA ARG A 146 34.44 -5.64 -20.24
C ARG A 146 32.93 -5.88 -20.22
N THR A 147 32.41 -6.66 -21.17
CA THR A 147 30.96 -7.01 -21.23
C THR A 147 30.55 -7.75 -19.95
N THR A 148 31.39 -8.65 -19.44
CA THR A 148 31.12 -9.37 -18.19
C THR A 148 31.06 -8.42 -16.98
N GLU A 149 31.94 -7.41 -16.93
CA GLU A 149 31.92 -6.38 -15.89
C GLU A 149 30.66 -5.51 -15.96
N ASP A 150 30.24 -5.13 -17.16
CA ASP A 150 29.03 -4.35 -17.40
C ASP A 150 27.80 -5.12 -16.90
N VAL A 151 27.67 -6.42 -17.23
CA VAL A 151 26.58 -7.27 -16.76
C VAL A 151 26.62 -7.39 -15.22
N PHE A 152 27.79 -7.55 -14.63
CA PHE A 152 27.94 -7.62 -13.18
C PHE A 152 27.45 -6.34 -12.48
N SER A 153 27.81 -5.19 -13.06
CA SER A 153 27.36 -3.88 -12.58
C SER A 153 25.85 -3.70 -12.70
N LEU A 154 25.23 -4.16 -13.80
CA LEU A 154 23.77 -4.14 -13.98
C LEU A 154 23.06 -5.00 -12.94
N LEU A 155 23.56 -6.22 -12.64
CA LEU A 155 23.00 -7.08 -11.59
C LEU A 155 23.10 -6.44 -10.20
N ASP A 156 24.21 -5.80 -9.89
CA ASP A 156 24.38 -5.08 -8.61
C ASP A 156 23.41 -3.89 -8.49
N ASN A 157 23.23 -3.15 -9.57
CA ASN A 157 22.29 -2.03 -9.61
C ASN A 157 20.85 -2.51 -9.47
N LEU A 158 20.47 -3.63 -10.10
CA LEU A 158 19.17 -4.24 -9.96
C LEU A 158 18.90 -4.65 -8.50
N LEU A 159 19.88 -5.29 -7.84
CA LEU A 159 19.76 -5.66 -6.43
C LEU A 159 19.68 -4.47 -5.49
N LYS A 160 20.43 -3.40 -5.74
CA LYS A 160 20.34 -2.16 -4.96
C LYS A 160 18.98 -1.50 -5.13
N TRP A 161 18.47 -1.47 -6.36
CA TRP A 161 17.17 -0.90 -6.67
C TRP A 161 16.03 -1.67 -5.96
N THR A 162 16.03 -3.01 -6.02
CA THR A 162 15.02 -3.85 -5.33
C THR A 162 15.05 -3.64 -3.81
N LYS A 163 16.24 -3.53 -3.21
CA LYS A 163 16.37 -3.25 -1.77
C LYS A 163 15.87 -1.86 -1.38
N SER A 164 16.10 -0.85 -2.22
CA SER A 164 15.62 0.52 -1.99
C SER A 164 14.09 0.62 -2.04
N GLN A 165 13.44 -0.14 -2.89
CA GLN A 165 11.97 -0.16 -3.00
C GLN A 165 11.30 -0.76 -1.75
N ILE A 166 11.90 -1.77 -1.14
CA ILE A 166 11.37 -2.42 0.08
C ILE A 166 11.41 -1.46 1.29
N GLY A 167 12.36 -0.52 1.32
CA GLY A 167 12.49 0.46 2.42
C GLY A 167 11.53 1.66 2.33
N ASN A 168 10.95 1.95 1.17
CA ASN A 168 10.17 3.17 0.93
C ASN A 168 8.64 2.98 1.01
N LEU A 169 8.14 1.81 1.36
CA LEU A 169 6.70 1.54 1.51
C LEU A 169 6.13 1.92 2.89
N ASN A 170 6.79 2.77 3.67
CA ASN A 170 6.15 3.44 4.79
C ASN A 170 5.26 4.57 4.24
N VAL A 171 4.01 4.24 3.96
CA VAL A 171 2.96 5.23 3.70
C VAL A 171 2.70 5.95 5.02
N VAL A 172 3.28 7.13 5.17
CA VAL A 172 2.94 8.05 6.25
C VAL A 172 1.60 8.68 5.86
N TYR A 173 0.52 8.26 6.52
CA TYR A 173 -0.73 9.00 6.47
C TYR A 173 -0.48 10.33 7.19
N GLN A 174 -0.43 11.44 6.45
CA GLN A 174 -0.56 12.76 7.02
C GLN A 174 -2.05 13.07 7.09
N ASP A 175 -2.56 13.26 8.30
CA ASP A 175 -3.84 13.92 8.49
C ASP A 175 -3.72 15.33 7.91
N VAL A 176 -4.47 15.58 6.85
CA VAL A 176 -4.63 16.94 6.30
C VAL A 176 -5.75 17.57 7.12
N ASP A 177 -5.36 18.37 8.11
CA ASP A 177 -6.28 19.30 8.76
C ASP A 177 -6.85 20.24 7.70
N ALA A 178 -8.18 20.16 7.49
CA ALA A 178 -8.96 21.06 6.65
C ALA A 178 -9.76 22.03 7.51
#